data_1bfddd562f9c4d53e2b470fb46be921c
#
_entry.id   1bfddd562f9c4d53e2b470fb46be921c
#
_cell.length_a   1.000
_cell.length_b   1.000
_cell.length_c   1.000
_cell.angle_alpha   90.00
_cell.angle_beta   90.00
_cell.angle_gamma   90.00
#
_symmetry.space_group_name_H-M   'P 1'
#
loop_
_entity.id
_entity.type
_entity.pdbx_description
1 polymer ?
#
loop_
_entity_poly.entity_id
_entity_poly.type
_entity_poly.pdbx_seq_one_letter_code
_entity_poly.pdbx_strand_id
1 'polypeptide(L)'
;SFTDSCGIVNRIHCRKVITTAPAFALPSLLPFVPDKQMNRISNLTYAPVMQVSVGLRNTYGKEFHAFGGLVPSCEQKPVLGILFPSACFDNRSPEGGALYSYFLGGMRHPELLEKSDDEIIRLITTGLNEMLDYPAGIVPDLIRIFRHKKAIPQYESSSADRFAAINELQKQYPGLVVAGNLKGGIGMADRIKQAVEIARER
;
A
#
# COMPACT_ATOMS: atom_id res chain seq x y z
N SER A 1 -21.54 -15.56 6.07
CA SER A 1 -20.73 -16.77 6.34
C SER A 1 -19.27 -16.52 5.95
N PHE A 2 -18.34 -17.21 6.55
CA PHE A 2 -16.93 -17.22 6.21
C PHE A 2 -16.37 -18.63 6.38
N THR A 3 -15.28 -18.93 5.67
CA THR A 3 -14.56 -20.21 5.82
C THR A 3 -13.33 -19.95 6.68
N ASP A 4 -13.15 -20.73 7.73
CA ASP A 4 -11.99 -20.63 8.61
C ASP A 4 -10.73 -21.31 8.02
N SER A 5 -9.63 -21.26 8.74
CA SER A 5 -8.36 -21.89 8.33
C SER A 5 -8.41 -23.41 8.20
N CYS A 6 -9.43 -24.05 8.79
CA CYS A 6 -9.68 -25.50 8.71
C CYS A 6 -10.64 -25.86 7.57
N GLY A 7 -11.10 -24.90 6.77
CA GLY A 7 -12.05 -25.13 5.68
C GLY A 7 -13.51 -25.24 6.12
N ILE A 8 -13.82 -24.98 7.39
CA ILE A 8 -15.19 -25.04 7.94
C ILE A 8 -15.93 -23.76 7.64
N VAL A 9 -17.15 -23.90 7.09
CA VAL A 9 -18.03 -22.74 6.83
C VAL A 9 -18.77 -22.37 8.10
N ASN A 10 -18.48 -21.18 8.59
CA ASN A 10 -19.09 -20.59 9.77
C ASN A 10 -20.11 -19.51 9.39
N ARG A 11 -21.15 -19.29 10.20
CA ARG A 11 -22.13 -18.23 10.04
C ARG A 11 -22.21 -17.40 11.31
N ILE A 12 -22.17 -16.08 11.16
CA ILE A 12 -22.35 -15.12 12.25
C ILE A 12 -23.56 -14.26 11.93
N HIS A 13 -24.51 -14.18 12.87
CA HIS A 13 -25.62 -13.23 12.82
C HIS A 13 -25.18 -11.92 13.44
N CYS A 14 -25.27 -10.83 12.68
CA CYS A 14 -24.85 -9.50 13.12
C CYS A 14 -25.81 -8.43 12.59
N ARG A 15 -25.83 -7.28 13.24
CA ARG A 15 -26.64 -6.12 12.83
C ARG A 15 -25.93 -5.25 11.80
N LYS A 16 -24.59 -5.22 11.83
CA LYS A 16 -23.76 -4.38 10.98
C LYS A 16 -22.56 -5.19 10.47
N VAL A 17 -22.26 -5.04 9.19
CA VAL A 17 -21.09 -5.60 8.53
C VAL A 17 -20.28 -4.44 7.96
N ILE A 18 -19.02 -4.34 8.33
CA ILE A 18 -18.09 -3.34 7.79
C ILE A 18 -17.05 -4.09 6.96
N THR A 19 -16.98 -3.82 5.68
CA THR A 19 -15.91 -4.33 4.83
C THR A 19 -14.89 -3.24 4.56
N THR A 20 -13.61 -3.57 4.77
CA THR A 20 -12.46 -2.73 4.40
C THR A 20 -11.65 -3.36 3.26
N ALA A 21 -12.22 -4.38 2.63
CA ALA A 21 -11.58 -5.08 1.52
C ALA A 21 -11.36 -4.16 0.32
N PRO A 22 -10.30 -4.40 -0.47
CA PRO A 22 -10.07 -3.64 -1.68
C PRO A 22 -11.18 -3.87 -2.72
N ALA A 23 -11.39 -2.88 -3.59
CA ALA A 23 -12.49 -2.88 -4.55
C ALA A 23 -12.56 -4.17 -5.40
N PHE A 24 -11.41 -4.69 -5.83
CA PHE A 24 -11.33 -5.91 -6.63
C PHE A 24 -11.76 -7.19 -5.90
N ALA A 25 -11.85 -7.18 -4.57
CA ALA A 25 -12.30 -8.32 -3.78
C ALA A 25 -13.82 -8.27 -3.48
N LEU A 26 -14.46 -7.11 -3.65
CA LEU A 26 -15.88 -6.93 -3.32
C LEU A 26 -16.82 -7.85 -4.12
N PRO A 27 -16.60 -8.15 -5.41
CA PRO A 27 -17.49 -9.07 -6.14
C PRO A 27 -17.60 -10.44 -5.48
N SER A 28 -16.50 -10.98 -4.98
CA SER A 28 -16.52 -12.28 -4.28
C SER A 28 -17.04 -12.20 -2.85
N LEU A 29 -16.88 -11.07 -2.18
CA LEU A 29 -17.36 -10.86 -0.81
C LEU A 29 -18.86 -10.55 -0.73
N LEU A 30 -19.40 -9.91 -1.76
CA LEU A 30 -20.79 -9.44 -1.83
C LEU A 30 -21.48 -10.01 -3.08
N PRO A 31 -21.57 -11.33 -3.25
CA PRO A 31 -22.05 -11.97 -4.48
C PRO A 31 -23.56 -11.74 -4.74
N PHE A 32 -24.27 -11.19 -3.77
CA PHE A 32 -25.68 -10.81 -3.89
C PHE A 32 -25.90 -9.43 -4.53
N VAL A 33 -24.85 -8.65 -4.74
CA VAL A 33 -24.93 -7.34 -5.41
C VAL A 33 -24.90 -7.54 -6.91
N PRO A 34 -25.88 -6.98 -7.67
CA PRO A 34 -25.92 -7.13 -9.13
C PRO A 34 -24.62 -6.61 -9.80
N ASP A 35 -24.15 -7.33 -10.81
CA ASP A 35 -22.89 -7.04 -11.52
C ASP A 35 -22.80 -5.59 -12.01
N LYS A 36 -23.91 -5.07 -12.57
CA LYS A 36 -23.97 -3.69 -13.05
C LYS A 36 -23.64 -2.66 -11.97
N GLN A 37 -24.13 -2.87 -10.75
CA GLN A 37 -23.85 -1.99 -9.59
C GLN A 37 -22.45 -2.25 -9.04
N MET A 38 -22.07 -3.53 -8.91
CA MET A 38 -20.76 -3.92 -8.41
C MET A 38 -19.64 -3.39 -9.30
N ASN A 39 -19.77 -3.42 -10.62
CA ASN A 39 -18.77 -2.92 -11.55
C ASN A 39 -18.48 -1.41 -11.40
N ARG A 40 -19.48 -0.60 -11.03
CA ARG A 40 -19.29 0.83 -10.71
C ARG A 40 -18.38 1.03 -9.47
N ILE A 41 -18.35 0.05 -8.57
CA ILE A 41 -17.55 0.09 -7.33
C ILE A 41 -16.19 -0.58 -7.54
N SER A 42 -16.16 -1.75 -8.15
CA SER A 42 -14.99 -2.63 -8.23
C SER A 42 -14.05 -2.30 -9.38
N ASN A 43 -14.51 -1.59 -10.42
CA ASN A 43 -13.67 -1.15 -11.54
C ASN A 43 -12.80 0.05 -11.14
N LEU A 44 -11.80 -0.23 -10.31
CA LEU A 44 -10.87 0.74 -9.75
C LEU A 44 -9.44 0.32 -10.09
N THR A 45 -8.72 1.21 -10.75
CA THR A 45 -7.30 1.02 -11.06
C THR A 45 -6.47 1.08 -9.79
N TYR A 46 -5.53 0.17 -9.64
CA TYR A 46 -4.54 0.18 -8.56
C TYR A 46 -3.14 0.29 -9.14
N ALA A 47 -2.37 1.26 -8.67
CA ALA A 47 -0.97 1.33 -8.98
C ALA A 47 -0.23 0.16 -8.31
N PRO A 48 0.58 -0.60 -9.07
CA PRO A 48 1.45 -1.61 -8.50
C PRO A 48 2.65 -0.94 -7.84
N VAL A 49 3.06 -1.43 -6.67
CA VAL A 49 4.21 -0.87 -5.94
C VAL A 49 5.07 -2.02 -5.42
N MET A 50 6.37 -1.88 -5.59
CA MET A 50 7.36 -2.69 -4.90
C MET A 50 7.95 -1.88 -3.76
N GLN A 51 7.95 -2.44 -2.56
CA GLN A 51 8.65 -1.90 -1.40
C GLN A 51 9.85 -2.77 -1.11
N VAL A 52 11.03 -2.15 -0.95
CA VAL A 52 12.28 -2.85 -0.61
C VAL A 52 12.81 -2.28 0.69
N SER A 53 12.85 -3.12 1.72
CA SER A 53 13.51 -2.79 2.98
C SER A 53 14.99 -3.09 2.89
N VAL A 54 15.81 -2.11 3.24
CA VAL A 54 17.27 -2.17 3.19
C VAL A 54 17.84 -1.84 4.55
N GLY A 55 18.51 -2.80 5.18
CA GLY A 55 19.15 -2.63 6.48
C GLY A 55 20.66 -2.62 6.35
N LEU A 56 21.29 -1.68 7.05
CA LEU A 56 22.73 -1.57 7.20
C LEU A 56 23.08 -1.59 8.68
N ARG A 57 24.07 -2.38 9.07
CA ARG A 57 24.62 -2.37 10.45
C ARG A 57 25.61 -1.24 10.66
N ASN A 58 26.21 -0.74 9.58
CA ASN A 58 27.15 0.37 9.59
C ASN A 58 26.69 1.43 8.59
N THR A 59 26.51 2.64 9.06
CA THR A 59 26.10 3.78 8.24
C THR A 59 27.29 4.50 7.57
N TYR A 60 28.53 4.07 7.81
CA TYR A 60 29.74 4.72 7.30
C TYR A 60 29.78 6.22 7.62
N GLY A 61 29.26 6.60 8.78
CA GLY A 61 29.17 7.99 9.20
C GLY A 61 28.05 8.80 8.56
N LYS A 62 27.17 8.15 7.79
CA LYS A 62 25.97 8.84 7.22
C LYS A 62 24.87 8.90 8.24
N GLU A 63 24.35 10.10 8.49
CA GLU A 63 23.19 10.36 9.33
C GLU A 63 22.15 11.14 8.54
N PHE A 64 20.92 10.67 8.55
CA PHE A 64 19.79 11.32 7.90
C PHE A 64 18.78 11.77 8.95
N HIS A 65 18.60 13.09 9.09
CA HIS A 65 17.60 13.70 9.97
C HIS A 65 16.35 14.10 9.17
N ALA A 66 15.75 13.13 8.48
CA ALA A 66 14.61 13.35 7.60
C ALA A 66 13.67 12.14 7.61
N PHE A 67 12.40 12.40 7.29
CA PHE A 67 11.42 11.33 7.06
C PHE A 67 11.77 10.47 5.85
N GLY A 68 12.34 11.08 4.83
CA GLY A 68 12.70 10.50 3.54
C GLY A 68 12.62 11.53 2.43
N GLY A 69 12.70 11.04 1.20
CA GLY A 69 12.60 11.87 0.00
C GLY A 69 11.80 11.18 -1.12
N LEU A 70 11.07 11.98 -1.88
CA LEU A 70 10.48 11.56 -3.15
C LEU A 70 11.45 11.90 -4.27
N VAL A 71 11.47 11.05 -5.30
CA VAL A 71 12.30 11.26 -6.49
C VAL A 71 11.45 11.93 -7.56
N PRO A 72 11.77 13.17 -7.97
CA PRO A 72 11.07 13.86 -9.04
C PRO A 72 11.16 13.08 -10.36
N SER A 73 10.11 13.15 -11.17
CA SER A 73 10.08 12.42 -12.44
C SER A 73 11.13 12.87 -13.46
N CYS A 74 11.60 14.10 -13.34
CA CYS A 74 12.68 14.63 -14.20
C CYS A 74 14.03 13.94 -13.97
N GLU A 75 14.25 13.33 -12.81
CA GLU A 75 15.45 12.56 -12.48
C GLU A 75 15.52 11.22 -13.23
N GLN A 76 14.42 10.77 -13.82
CA GLN A 76 14.32 9.52 -14.59
C GLN A 76 14.87 8.28 -13.85
N LYS A 77 14.82 8.30 -12.53
CA LYS A 77 15.22 7.16 -11.68
C LYS A 77 14.07 6.18 -11.54
N PRO A 78 14.36 4.86 -11.43
CA PRO A 78 13.34 3.83 -11.23
C PRO A 78 12.73 3.83 -9.81
N VAL A 79 13.34 4.57 -8.89
CA VAL A 79 12.91 4.73 -7.50
C VAL A 79 11.93 5.89 -7.40
N LEU A 80 10.77 5.66 -6.80
CA LEU A 80 9.75 6.67 -6.54
C LEU A 80 10.09 7.54 -5.33
N GLY A 81 10.75 6.94 -4.35
CA GLY A 81 11.16 7.60 -3.12
C GLY A 81 11.80 6.63 -2.14
N ILE A 82 12.42 7.19 -1.12
CA ILE A 82 13.08 6.45 -0.04
C ILE A 82 12.61 7.03 1.28
N LEU A 83 12.06 6.21 2.16
CA LEU A 83 11.78 6.59 3.55
C LEU A 83 12.92 6.13 4.46
N PHE A 84 13.09 6.84 5.58
CA PHE A 84 14.13 6.61 6.57
C PHE A 84 13.52 6.20 7.94
N PRO A 85 12.95 4.96 8.07
CA PRO A 85 12.28 4.54 9.31
C PRO A 85 13.14 4.66 10.56
N SER A 86 14.46 4.37 10.46
CA SER A 86 15.38 4.48 11.60
C SER A 86 15.69 5.92 12.01
N ALA A 87 15.48 6.90 11.14
CA ALA A 87 15.59 8.31 11.49
C ALA A 87 14.32 8.86 12.17
N CYS A 88 13.18 8.18 11.98
CA CYS A 88 11.87 8.63 12.49
C CYS A 88 11.45 7.92 13.77
N PHE A 89 11.90 6.68 13.97
CA PHE A 89 11.43 5.81 15.06
C PHE A 89 12.59 5.05 15.68
N ASP A 90 12.60 4.99 17.00
CA ASP A 90 13.56 4.20 17.76
C ASP A 90 13.42 2.69 17.48
N ASN A 91 14.49 1.96 17.71
CA ASN A 91 14.51 0.49 17.60
C ASN A 91 14.14 -0.07 16.22
N ARG A 92 14.41 0.67 15.13
CA ARG A 92 14.22 0.21 13.74
C ARG A 92 15.49 -0.34 13.10
N SER A 93 16.64 -0.11 13.72
CA SER A 93 17.94 -0.65 13.33
C SER A 93 18.79 -0.93 14.59
N PRO A 94 19.85 -1.75 14.49
CA PRO A 94 20.87 -1.81 15.53
C PRO A 94 21.52 -0.44 15.75
N GLU A 95 22.17 -0.26 16.89
CA GLU A 95 22.97 0.94 17.16
C GLU A 95 24.04 1.14 16.07
N GLY A 96 24.19 2.36 15.58
CA GLY A 96 25.08 2.70 14.46
C GLY A 96 24.61 2.21 13.08
N GLY A 97 23.45 1.55 13.02
CA GLY A 97 22.85 1.06 11.77
C GLY A 97 21.75 1.96 11.23
N ALA A 98 21.23 1.59 10.05
CA ALA A 98 20.11 2.28 9.41
C ALA A 98 19.14 1.29 8.76
N LEU A 99 17.86 1.71 8.66
CA LEU A 99 16.83 1.05 7.89
C LEU A 99 16.23 2.03 6.89
N TYR A 100 16.19 1.63 5.63
CA TYR A 100 15.59 2.36 4.52
C TYR A 100 14.44 1.57 3.92
N SER A 101 13.42 2.28 3.42
CA SER A 101 12.35 1.72 2.63
C SER A 101 12.33 2.39 1.27
N TYR A 102 12.75 1.66 0.24
CA TYR A 102 12.68 2.08 -1.15
C TYR A 102 11.32 1.73 -1.74
N PHE A 103 10.77 2.61 -2.55
CA PHE A 103 9.54 2.39 -3.31
C PHE A 103 9.82 2.49 -4.79
N LEU A 104 9.38 1.47 -5.55
CA LEU A 104 9.60 1.32 -6.98
C LEU A 104 8.28 0.97 -7.67
N GLY A 105 8.22 1.14 -8.99
CA GLY A 105 7.05 0.80 -9.80
C GLY A 105 6.09 1.96 -10.00
N GLY A 106 4.90 1.87 -9.42
CA GLY A 106 3.83 2.83 -9.67
C GLY A 106 3.25 2.70 -11.07
N MET A 107 2.44 3.67 -11.47
CA MET A 107 1.82 3.68 -12.82
C MET A 107 2.83 3.94 -13.96
N ARG A 108 4.02 4.46 -13.63
CA ARG A 108 5.04 4.80 -14.64
C ARG A 108 5.95 3.63 -15.00
N HIS A 109 6.26 2.78 -14.04
CA HIS A 109 7.21 1.68 -14.17
C HIS A 109 6.65 0.37 -13.59
N PRO A 110 5.44 -0.06 -14.03
CA PRO A 110 4.81 -1.29 -13.53
C PRO A 110 5.66 -2.53 -13.84
N GLU A 111 6.45 -2.50 -14.90
CA GLU A 111 7.36 -3.55 -15.35
C GLU A 111 8.43 -3.92 -14.32
N LEU A 112 8.75 -3.02 -13.39
CA LEU A 112 9.73 -3.30 -12.34
C LEU A 112 9.28 -4.43 -11.40
N LEU A 113 7.98 -4.66 -11.26
CA LEU A 113 7.48 -5.73 -10.41
C LEU A 113 7.76 -7.13 -10.97
N GLU A 114 8.03 -7.24 -12.26
CA GLU A 114 8.32 -8.51 -12.93
C GLU A 114 9.84 -8.81 -12.99
N LYS A 115 10.70 -7.87 -12.55
CA LYS A 115 12.13 -8.09 -12.45
C LYS A 115 12.48 -9.12 -11.38
N SER A 116 13.56 -9.87 -11.61
CA SER A 116 14.10 -10.81 -10.64
C SER A 116 14.61 -10.10 -9.37
N ASP A 117 14.69 -10.83 -8.27
CA ASP A 117 15.23 -10.28 -7.02
C ASP A 117 16.68 -9.81 -7.19
N ASP A 118 17.50 -10.51 -7.97
CA ASP A 118 18.88 -10.13 -8.24
C ASP A 118 18.98 -8.82 -9.02
N GLU A 119 18.08 -8.55 -9.97
CA GLU A 119 18.03 -7.28 -10.68
C GLU A 119 17.64 -6.13 -9.75
N ILE A 120 16.67 -6.38 -8.86
CA ILE A 120 16.24 -5.39 -7.87
C ILE A 120 17.33 -5.13 -6.84
N ILE A 121 18.01 -6.16 -6.36
CA ILE A 121 19.15 -6.01 -5.43
C ILE A 121 20.24 -5.16 -6.05
N ARG A 122 20.63 -5.40 -7.31
CA ARG A 122 21.61 -4.57 -8.01
C ARG A 122 21.16 -3.11 -8.13
N LEU A 123 19.90 -2.88 -8.50
CA LEU A 123 19.33 -1.55 -8.61
C LEU A 123 19.38 -0.81 -7.27
N ILE A 124 19.00 -1.47 -6.18
CA ILE A 124 19.02 -0.90 -4.83
C ILE A 124 20.46 -0.61 -4.36
N THR A 125 21.39 -1.53 -4.60
CA THR A 125 22.80 -1.35 -4.22
C THR A 125 23.43 -0.18 -4.96
N THR A 126 23.14 -0.02 -6.25
CA THR A 126 23.54 1.17 -7.03
C THR A 126 22.88 2.44 -6.47
N GLY A 127 21.59 2.36 -6.14
CA GLY A 127 20.85 3.48 -5.56
C GLY A 127 21.37 3.95 -4.20
N LEU A 128 21.93 3.07 -3.37
CA LEU A 128 22.58 3.46 -2.12
C LEU A 128 23.76 4.41 -2.37
N ASN A 129 24.58 4.13 -3.40
CA ASN A 129 25.67 5.02 -3.77
C ASN A 129 25.15 6.30 -4.44
N GLU A 130 24.36 6.19 -5.50
CA GLU A 130 23.95 7.32 -6.33
C GLU A 130 23.00 8.31 -5.63
N MET A 131 22.15 7.82 -4.74
CA MET A 131 21.07 8.62 -4.13
C MET A 131 21.33 8.99 -2.68
N LEU A 132 22.06 8.15 -1.95
CA LEU A 132 22.36 8.36 -0.53
C LEU A 132 23.88 8.52 -0.27
N ASP A 133 24.69 8.57 -1.32
CA ASP A 133 26.13 8.81 -1.27
C ASP A 133 26.88 7.82 -0.35
N TYR A 134 26.43 6.57 -0.33
CA TYR A 134 27.17 5.49 0.32
C TYR A 134 28.36 5.06 -0.53
N PRO A 135 29.42 4.47 0.07
CA PRO A 135 30.55 3.94 -0.69
C PRO A 135 30.09 2.95 -1.78
N ALA A 136 30.70 3.03 -2.96
CA ALA A 136 30.38 2.10 -4.04
C ALA A 136 30.69 0.65 -3.63
N GLY A 137 29.81 -0.27 -4.00
CA GLY A 137 30.00 -1.70 -3.76
C GLY A 137 29.68 -2.16 -2.34
N ILE A 138 29.05 -1.32 -1.49
CA ILE A 138 28.57 -1.81 -0.20
C ILE A 138 27.49 -2.88 -0.40
N VAL A 139 27.51 -3.86 0.48
CA VAL A 139 26.50 -4.93 0.50
C VAL A 139 25.60 -4.70 1.74
N PRO A 140 24.30 -4.46 1.54
CA PRO A 140 23.38 -4.37 2.66
C PRO A 140 23.32 -5.66 3.49
N ASP A 141 23.21 -5.52 4.81
CA ASP A 141 23.05 -6.66 5.73
C ASP A 141 21.66 -7.30 5.61
N LEU A 142 20.68 -6.53 5.18
CA LEU A 142 19.31 -6.97 4.98
C LEU A 142 18.73 -6.36 3.70
N ILE A 143 18.18 -7.22 2.84
CA ILE A 143 17.25 -6.79 1.79
C ILE A 143 15.99 -7.66 1.87
N ARG A 144 14.82 -7.03 1.88
CA ARG A 144 13.51 -7.68 1.77
C ARG A 144 12.68 -7.01 0.70
N ILE A 145 12.20 -7.77 -0.25
CA ILE A 145 11.43 -7.29 -1.41
C ILE A 145 9.97 -7.71 -1.25
N PHE A 146 9.07 -6.73 -1.31
CA PHE A 146 7.62 -6.93 -1.24
C PHE A 146 6.96 -6.37 -2.49
N ARG A 147 6.31 -7.24 -3.28
CA ARG A 147 5.63 -6.89 -4.52
C ARG A 147 4.13 -6.81 -4.32
N HIS A 148 3.57 -5.63 -4.47
CA HIS A 148 2.15 -5.37 -4.33
C HIS A 148 1.56 -5.04 -5.70
N LYS A 149 1.02 -6.02 -6.41
CA LYS A 149 0.45 -5.85 -7.76
C LYS A 149 -0.75 -4.89 -7.79
N LYS A 150 -1.46 -4.74 -6.68
CA LYS A 150 -2.61 -3.84 -6.51
C LYS A 150 -2.45 -3.08 -5.19
N ALA A 151 -1.57 -2.08 -5.15
CA ALA A 151 -1.18 -1.39 -3.93
C ALA A 151 -2.03 -0.14 -3.66
N ILE A 152 -2.00 0.84 -4.57
CA ILE A 152 -2.56 2.17 -4.32
C ILE A 152 -3.72 2.44 -5.28
N PRO A 153 -4.96 2.55 -4.77
CA PRO A 153 -6.11 2.89 -5.60
C PRO A 153 -5.94 4.28 -6.22
N GLN A 154 -6.23 4.39 -7.52
CA GLN A 154 -6.14 5.63 -8.25
C GLN A 154 -7.49 6.34 -8.24
N TYR A 155 -7.54 7.55 -7.72
CA TYR A 155 -8.74 8.37 -7.74
C TYR A 155 -8.75 9.19 -9.04
N GLU A 156 -9.58 8.73 -9.97
CA GLU A 156 -9.77 9.29 -11.30
C GLU A 156 -11.05 10.16 -11.33
N SER A 157 -11.35 10.77 -12.46
CA SER A 157 -12.59 11.54 -12.68
C SER A 157 -13.87 10.72 -12.43
N SER A 158 -13.82 9.40 -12.66
CA SER A 158 -14.90 8.44 -12.37
C SER A 158 -15.15 8.19 -10.88
N SER A 159 -14.33 8.71 -9.99
CA SER A 159 -14.44 8.45 -8.53
C SER A 159 -15.76 8.90 -7.94
N ALA A 160 -16.36 9.98 -8.47
CA ALA A 160 -17.67 10.45 -8.04
C ALA A 160 -18.78 9.42 -8.25
N ASP A 161 -18.78 8.73 -9.41
CA ASP A 161 -19.75 7.66 -9.70
C ASP A 161 -19.57 6.46 -8.77
N ARG A 162 -18.32 6.06 -8.49
CA ARG A 162 -18.03 5.02 -7.50
C ARG A 162 -18.55 5.37 -6.11
N PHE A 163 -18.37 6.61 -5.66
CA PHE A 163 -18.88 7.05 -4.35
C PHE A 163 -20.41 7.07 -4.30
N ALA A 164 -21.06 7.49 -5.39
CA ALA A 164 -22.52 7.41 -5.52
C ALA A 164 -22.98 5.95 -5.44
N ALA A 165 -22.34 5.05 -6.19
CA ALA A 165 -22.70 3.62 -6.20
C ALA A 165 -22.52 2.97 -4.81
N ILE A 166 -21.49 3.33 -4.04
CA ILE A 166 -21.32 2.87 -2.65
C ILE A 166 -22.47 3.37 -1.78
N ASN A 167 -22.83 4.66 -1.90
CA ASN A 167 -23.92 5.23 -1.12
C ASN A 167 -25.28 4.59 -1.46
N GLU A 168 -25.54 4.31 -2.74
CA GLU A 168 -26.72 3.59 -3.20
C GLU A 168 -26.78 2.18 -2.61
N LEU A 169 -25.64 1.46 -2.65
CA LEU A 169 -25.52 0.12 -2.10
C LEU A 169 -25.81 0.09 -0.59
N GLN A 170 -25.24 1.02 0.17
CA GLN A 170 -25.46 1.09 1.62
C GLN A 170 -26.92 1.45 2.00
N LYS A 171 -27.61 2.24 1.16
CA LYS A 171 -29.05 2.51 1.33
C LYS A 171 -29.90 1.28 1.04
N GLN A 172 -29.52 0.51 0.01
CA GLN A 172 -30.22 -0.70 -0.40
C GLN A 172 -30.07 -1.85 0.62
N TYR A 173 -28.92 -1.91 1.29
CA TYR A 173 -28.60 -2.94 2.30
C TYR A 173 -28.27 -2.29 3.65
N PRO A 174 -29.30 -1.92 4.44
CA PRO A 174 -29.09 -1.34 5.77
C PRO A 174 -28.22 -2.25 6.65
N GLY A 175 -27.22 -1.67 7.30
CA GLY A 175 -26.23 -2.42 8.08
C GLY A 175 -24.97 -2.85 7.32
N LEU A 176 -24.92 -2.72 5.98
CA LEU A 176 -23.69 -2.88 5.22
C LEU A 176 -22.94 -1.55 5.15
N VAL A 177 -21.66 -1.55 5.53
CA VAL A 177 -20.76 -0.41 5.39
C VAL A 177 -19.58 -0.81 4.51
N VAL A 178 -19.41 -0.11 3.41
CA VAL A 178 -18.24 -0.27 2.50
C VAL A 178 -17.24 0.83 2.82
N ALA A 179 -16.17 0.46 3.49
CA ALA A 179 -15.10 1.32 3.97
C ALA A 179 -13.76 0.96 3.31
N GLY A 180 -12.67 1.52 3.83
CA GLY A 180 -11.34 1.28 3.29
C GLY A 180 -10.91 2.35 2.28
N ASN A 181 -9.81 2.08 1.58
CA ASN A 181 -9.14 3.05 0.72
C ASN A 181 -9.82 3.30 -0.64
N LEU A 182 -10.98 2.73 -0.89
CA LEU A 182 -11.75 2.94 -2.12
C LEU A 182 -12.67 4.17 -2.05
N LYS A 183 -12.80 4.78 -0.85
CA LYS A 183 -13.58 6.01 -0.61
C LYS A 183 -12.94 6.84 0.51
N GLY A 184 -12.91 8.17 0.36
CA GLY A 184 -12.52 9.10 1.43
C GLY A 184 -11.02 9.20 1.68
N GLY A 185 -10.19 8.99 0.66
CA GLY A 185 -8.72 9.11 0.74
C GLY A 185 -8.00 7.76 0.85
N ILE A 186 -6.68 7.79 0.77
CA ILE A 186 -5.81 6.61 0.77
C ILE A 186 -4.79 6.64 1.92
N GLY A 187 -4.59 7.81 2.52
CA GLY A 187 -3.64 8.01 3.60
C GLY A 187 -4.07 7.33 4.90
N MET A 188 -3.11 7.06 5.77
CA MET A 188 -3.39 6.44 7.09
C MET A 188 -4.29 7.35 7.94
N ALA A 189 -4.07 8.67 7.92
CA ALA A 189 -4.91 9.63 8.62
C ALA A 189 -6.37 9.59 8.15
N ASP A 190 -6.59 9.46 6.83
CA ASP A 190 -7.93 9.32 6.26
C ASP A 190 -8.63 8.04 6.74
N ARG A 191 -7.86 6.95 6.86
CA ARG A 191 -8.39 5.67 7.37
C ARG A 191 -8.79 5.75 8.82
N ILE A 192 -8.00 6.41 9.66
CA ILE A 192 -8.32 6.64 11.07
C ILE A 192 -9.57 7.53 11.19
N LYS A 193 -9.63 8.63 10.43
CA LYS A 193 -10.80 9.51 10.40
C LYS A 193 -12.06 8.75 10.01
N GLN A 194 -12.02 7.97 8.92
CA GLN A 194 -13.15 7.16 8.48
C GLN A 194 -13.60 6.14 9.55
N ALA A 195 -12.66 5.49 10.23
CA ALA A 195 -12.98 4.54 11.29
C ALA A 195 -13.71 5.21 12.47
N VAL A 196 -13.27 6.41 12.86
CA VAL A 196 -13.92 7.21 13.91
C VAL A 196 -15.35 7.61 13.52
N GLU A 197 -15.54 8.05 12.26
CA GLU A 197 -16.85 8.41 11.72
C GLU A 197 -17.81 7.20 11.76
N ILE A 198 -17.39 6.05 11.23
CA ILE A 198 -18.20 4.80 11.22
C ILE A 198 -18.55 4.34 12.65
N ALA A 199 -17.62 4.49 13.59
CA ALA A 199 -17.86 4.10 14.98
C ALA A 199 -18.88 5.01 15.71
N ARG A 200 -19.03 6.26 15.28
CA ARG A 200 -20.00 7.23 15.83
C ARG A 200 -21.40 7.04 15.26
N GLU A 201 -21.54 6.48 14.08
CA GLU A 201 -22.80 6.13 13.44
C GLU A 201 -23.36 4.85 14.11
N ARG A 202 -24.09 5.01 15.22
CA ARG A 202 -24.75 3.92 15.97
C ARG A 202 -26.08 3.54 15.36
#